data_a3648a722d2e926a7205a7487ec5479d
#
_entry.id   a3648a722d2e926a7205a7487ec5479d
#
_cell.length_a   1.000
_cell.length_b   1.000
_cell.length_c   1.000
_cell.angle_alpha   90.00
_cell.angle_beta   90.00
_cell.angle_gamma   90.00
#
_symmetry.space_group_name_H-M   'P 1'
#
loop_
_entity.id
_entity.type
_entity.pdbx_description
1 polymer ?
#
loop_
_entity_poly.entity_id
_entity_poly.type
_entity_poly.pdbx_seq_one_letter_code
_entity_poly.pdbx_strand_id
1 'polypeptide(L)'
;MTTTPCNMNITIRITRSTITFTAPNTVIEGQTDFEQYNMKSGIAVAANLRQALAECHILKTQTAPERQTSVATSQHHPVFDTATVYVDTPLLLIPAEEYDEEAMPTLYHHVNSQYKDDNVVGTPIPQINVVAAYAVGKDLSFVLTETFRTVQFMPLLAPVLVEFCRHSYGGFQEKLFCYFHDRRIDVCAFRKGRVRFCSAFDVSLTPDAVYYILNVWQTLGMKRTDVLCLAGSITGHEALLKELRRFIKNIRNITI
;
A
#
# COMPACT_ATOMS: atom_id res chain seq x y z
N MET A 1 -32.07 -26.28 0.93
CA MET A 1 -30.59 -26.09 0.94
C MET A 1 -30.34 -24.64 0.60
N THR A 2 -30.15 -23.81 1.59
CA THR A 2 -29.82 -22.38 1.44
C THR A 2 -28.36 -22.30 1.02
N THR A 3 -28.11 -22.01 -0.25
CA THR A 3 -26.78 -21.65 -0.74
C THR A 3 -26.41 -20.33 -0.12
N THR A 4 -25.50 -20.35 0.86
CA THR A 4 -24.84 -19.16 1.37
C THR A 4 -24.21 -18.43 0.18
N PRO A 5 -24.46 -17.14 -0.06
CA PRO A 5 -23.78 -16.40 -1.10
C PRO A 5 -22.27 -16.46 -0.81
N CYS A 6 -21.50 -16.97 -1.74
CA CYS A 6 -20.04 -16.96 -1.67
C CYS A 6 -19.61 -15.49 -1.75
N ASN A 7 -19.35 -14.89 -0.58
CA ASN A 7 -18.96 -13.48 -0.47
C ASN A 7 -17.49 -13.38 -0.93
N MET A 8 -17.29 -13.29 -2.25
CA MET A 8 -15.96 -13.24 -2.83
C MET A 8 -15.38 -11.85 -2.69
N ASN A 9 -14.15 -11.80 -2.23
CA ASN A 9 -13.40 -10.57 -2.03
C ASN A 9 -12.46 -10.33 -3.22
N ILE A 10 -12.48 -9.11 -3.77
CA ILE A 10 -11.49 -8.65 -4.73
C ILE A 10 -10.48 -7.73 -4.04
N THR A 11 -9.20 -7.91 -4.36
CA THR A 11 -8.15 -7.01 -3.91
C THR A 11 -7.82 -6.01 -5.00
N ILE A 12 -7.89 -4.72 -4.66
CA ILE A 12 -7.55 -3.62 -5.56
C ILE A 12 -6.34 -2.90 -4.96
N ARG A 13 -5.27 -2.79 -5.74
CA ARG A 13 -4.09 -2.02 -5.33
C ARG A 13 -3.98 -0.79 -6.22
N ILE A 14 -3.98 0.38 -5.60
CA ILE A 14 -3.94 1.68 -6.27
C ILE A 14 -2.61 2.33 -5.89
N THR A 15 -1.70 2.42 -6.85
CA THR A 15 -0.42 3.09 -6.72
C THR A 15 -0.44 4.43 -7.47
N ARG A 16 0.67 5.12 -7.59
CA ARG A 16 0.73 6.39 -8.35
C ARG A 16 0.65 6.21 -9.86
N SER A 17 1.02 5.03 -10.37
CA SER A 17 1.12 4.74 -11.80
C SER A 17 0.18 3.66 -12.28
N THR A 18 -0.29 2.79 -11.39
CA THR A 18 -1.06 1.59 -11.76
C THR A 18 -2.24 1.33 -10.83
N ILE A 19 -3.25 0.68 -11.39
CA ILE A 19 -4.35 0.07 -10.65
C ILE A 19 -4.31 -1.42 -10.98
N THR A 20 -4.24 -2.28 -9.96
CA THR A 20 -4.24 -3.73 -10.15
C THR A 20 -5.43 -4.36 -9.45
N PHE A 21 -6.03 -5.34 -10.12
CA PHE A 21 -7.11 -6.16 -9.60
C PHE A 21 -6.60 -7.58 -9.42
N THR A 22 -6.88 -8.16 -8.27
CA THR A 22 -6.49 -9.52 -7.94
C THR A 22 -7.67 -10.22 -7.27
N ALA A 23 -8.04 -11.37 -7.77
CA ALA A 23 -9.13 -12.17 -7.21
C ALA A 23 -8.84 -13.68 -7.32
N PRO A 24 -9.38 -14.50 -6.42
CA PRO A 24 -9.33 -15.95 -6.58
C PRO A 24 -10.00 -16.36 -7.91
N ASN A 25 -9.38 -17.27 -8.66
CA ASN A 25 -9.98 -17.81 -9.86
C ASN A 25 -11.15 -18.72 -9.48
N THR A 26 -12.32 -18.52 -10.12
CA THR A 26 -13.53 -19.28 -9.80
C THR A 26 -13.60 -20.64 -10.48
N VAL A 27 -12.76 -20.88 -11.48
CA VAL A 27 -12.75 -22.11 -12.30
C VAL A 27 -11.64 -23.05 -11.85
N ILE A 28 -10.47 -22.51 -11.50
CA ILE A 28 -9.28 -23.27 -11.12
C ILE A 28 -8.95 -22.98 -9.66
N GLU A 29 -9.20 -23.95 -8.80
CA GLU A 29 -8.94 -23.85 -7.37
C GLU A 29 -7.45 -23.58 -7.09
N GLY A 30 -7.16 -22.60 -6.20
CA GLY A 30 -5.79 -22.22 -5.85
C GLY A 30 -5.11 -21.26 -6.82
N GLN A 31 -5.73 -20.92 -7.95
CA GLN A 31 -5.23 -19.92 -8.88
C GLN A 31 -5.80 -18.54 -8.54
N THR A 32 -5.03 -17.51 -8.86
CA THR A 32 -5.40 -16.10 -8.67
C THR A 32 -5.39 -15.40 -10.03
N ASP A 33 -6.47 -14.72 -10.34
CA ASP A 33 -6.56 -13.85 -11.52
C ASP A 33 -5.93 -12.50 -11.18
N PHE A 34 -5.22 -11.93 -12.15
CA PHE A 34 -4.52 -10.67 -12.01
C PHE A 34 -4.69 -9.83 -13.27
N GLU A 35 -5.11 -8.57 -13.09
CA GLU A 35 -5.15 -7.57 -14.16
C GLU A 35 -4.53 -6.27 -13.69
N GLN A 36 -3.77 -5.59 -14.58
CA GLN A 36 -3.13 -4.33 -14.29
C GLN A 36 -3.47 -3.29 -15.34
N TYR A 37 -3.79 -2.09 -14.88
CA TYR A 37 -4.08 -0.90 -15.69
C TYR A 37 -3.08 0.20 -15.38
N ASN A 38 -2.47 0.78 -16.41
CA ASN A 38 -1.61 1.93 -16.25
C ASN A 38 -2.46 3.19 -16.18
N MET A 39 -2.26 4.01 -15.15
CA MET A 39 -2.97 5.27 -15.02
C MET A 39 -2.51 6.27 -16.06
N LYS A 40 -3.48 6.99 -16.64
CA LYS A 40 -3.22 8.09 -17.57
C LYS A 40 -2.80 9.32 -16.78
N SER A 41 -1.65 9.89 -17.13
CA SER A 41 -1.14 11.12 -16.53
C SER A 41 -2.09 12.29 -16.79
N GLY A 42 -2.23 13.18 -15.80
CA GLY A 42 -3.11 14.35 -15.91
C GLY A 42 -4.61 14.07 -15.72
N ILE A 43 -4.98 12.83 -15.49
CA ILE A 43 -6.36 12.42 -15.18
C ILE A 43 -6.47 12.06 -13.70
N ALA A 44 -7.54 12.49 -13.03
CA ALA A 44 -7.77 12.17 -11.63
C ALA A 44 -7.80 10.66 -11.38
N VAL A 45 -7.29 10.23 -10.23
CA VAL A 45 -7.22 8.80 -9.84
C VAL A 45 -8.59 8.13 -9.89
N ALA A 46 -9.63 8.83 -9.41
CA ALA A 46 -11.01 8.32 -9.45
C ALA A 46 -11.54 8.09 -10.88
N ALA A 47 -11.16 8.94 -11.84
CA ALA A 47 -11.55 8.77 -13.24
C ALA A 47 -10.79 7.60 -13.90
N ASN A 48 -9.48 7.46 -13.60
CA ASN A 48 -8.70 6.29 -14.00
C ASN A 48 -9.31 5.00 -13.42
N LEU A 49 -9.73 5.03 -12.15
CA LEU A 49 -10.37 3.87 -11.50
C LEU A 49 -11.69 3.50 -12.16
N ARG A 50 -12.57 4.48 -12.47
CA ARG A 50 -13.83 4.20 -13.20
C ARG A 50 -13.56 3.52 -14.53
N GLN A 51 -12.56 3.98 -15.27
CA GLN A 51 -12.18 3.35 -16.54
C GLN A 51 -11.66 1.93 -16.32
N ALA A 52 -10.76 1.74 -15.36
CA ALA A 52 -10.21 0.42 -15.03
C ALA A 52 -11.29 -0.58 -14.59
N LEU A 53 -12.24 -0.16 -13.75
CA LEU A 53 -13.39 -0.98 -13.35
C LEU A 53 -14.27 -1.37 -14.54
N ALA A 54 -14.52 -0.42 -15.46
CA ALA A 54 -15.31 -0.68 -16.67
C ALA A 54 -14.60 -1.64 -17.67
N GLU A 55 -13.28 -1.63 -17.72
CA GLU A 55 -12.48 -2.48 -18.61
C GLU A 55 -12.15 -3.84 -17.99
N CYS A 56 -12.15 -3.99 -16.66
CA CYS A 56 -11.73 -5.17 -15.92
C CYS A 56 -12.48 -6.44 -16.35
N HIS A 57 -11.74 -7.42 -16.85
CA HIS A 57 -12.30 -8.71 -17.27
C HIS A 57 -12.65 -9.59 -16.06
N ILE A 58 -11.87 -9.51 -14.97
CA ILE A 58 -12.14 -10.26 -13.73
C ILE A 58 -13.55 -9.94 -13.23
N LEU A 59 -13.98 -8.68 -13.29
CA LEU A 59 -15.32 -8.27 -12.88
C LEU A 59 -16.41 -8.69 -13.87
N LYS A 60 -16.08 -8.82 -15.17
CA LYS A 60 -17.02 -9.19 -16.24
C LYS A 60 -17.21 -10.70 -16.39
N THR A 61 -16.14 -11.48 -16.25
CA THR A 61 -16.15 -12.92 -16.54
C THR A 61 -16.88 -13.72 -15.45
N GLN A 62 -17.06 -13.14 -14.30
CA GLN A 62 -17.68 -13.79 -13.15
C GLN A 62 -19.15 -13.40 -12.93
N THR A 63 -19.81 -12.82 -13.94
CA THR A 63 -21.27 -12.75 -13.93
C THR A 63 -21.81 -14.17 -14.00
N ALA A 64 -22.52 -14.59 -12.95
CA ALA A 64 -23.10 -15.93 -12.85
C ALA A 64 -23.93 -16.25 -14.11
N PRO A 65 -23.88 -17.51 -14.65
CA PRO A 65 -24.70 -17.90 -15.77
C PRO A 65 -26.18 -17.69 -15.42
N GLU A 66 -26.87 -16.95 -16.28
CA GLU A 66 -28.30 -16.68 -16.17
C GLU A 66 -29.06 -18.02 -16.00
N ARG A 67 -29.60 -18.26 -14.81
CA ARG A 67 -30.74 -19.15 -14.71
C ARG A 67 -31.91 -18.45 -15.40
N GLN A 68 -32.29 -18.95 -16.56
CA GLN A 68 -33.51 -18.58 -17.28
C GLN A 68 -34.72 -18.77 -16.34
N THR A 69 -35.09 -17.74 -15.64
CA THR A 69 -36.41 -17.57 -15.06
C THR A 69 -36.90 -16.19 -15.47
N SER A 70 -37.91 -16.22 -16.30
CA SER A 70 -38.66 -15.10 -16.81
C SER A 70 -39.12 -14.17 -15.67
N VAL A 71 -38.56 -12.98 -15.59
CA VAL A 71 -39.19 -11.65 -15.35
C VAL A 71 -38.06 -10.63 -15.30
N ALA A 72 -38.13 -9.66 -16.18
CA ALA A 72 -37.13 -8.61 -16.35
C ALA A 72 -37.06 -7.66 -15.13
N THR A 73 -35.98 -7.80 -14.40
CA THR A 73 -35.36 -6.70 -13.64
C THR A 73 -33.87 -6.99 -13.64
N SER A 74 -33.16 -6.34 -14.56
CA SER A 74 -31.70 -6.46 -14.73
C SER A 74 -30.98 -5.78 -13.58
N GLN A 75 -30.94 -6.40 -12.42
CA GLN A 75 -29.95 -6.06 -11.40
C GLN A 75 -28.77 -7.02 -11.59
N HIS A 76 -27.74 -6.54 -12.28
CA HIS A 76 -26.44 -7.18 -12.32
C HIS A 76 -25.88 -7.15 -10.90
N HIS A 77 -26.01 -8.24 -10.16
CA HIS A 77 -25.27 -8.41 -8.91
C HIS A 77 -23.83 -8.77 -9.27
N PRO A 78 -22.85 -7.91 -8.95
CA PRO A 78 -21.45 -8.27 -9.12
C PRO A 78 -21.13 -9.50 -8.25
N VAL A 79 -20.33 -10.41 -8.77
CA VAL A 79 -19.88 -11.60 -8.03
C VAL A 79 -19.06 -11.23 -6.80
N PHE A 80 -18.43 -10.05 -6.83
CA PHE A 80 -17.66 -9.50 -5.73
C PHE A 80 -18.48 -8.44 -4.99
N ASP A 81 -18.97 -8.78 -3.80
CA ASP A 81 -19.64 -7.83 -2.92
C ASP A 81 -18.65 -7.02 -2.07
N THR A 82 -17.44 -7.56 -1.86
CA THR A 82 -16.43 -6.99 -0.98
C THR A 82 -15.15 -6.67 -1.73
N ALA A 83 -14.59 -5.49 -1.49
CA ALA A 83 -13.29 -5.09 -2.01
C ALA A 83 -12.33 -4.70 -0.87
N THR A 84 -11.11 -5.27 -0.88
CA THR A 84 -9.99 -4.79 -0.08
C THR A 84 -9.12 -3.89 -0.95
N VAL A 85 -9.02 -2.62 -0.59
CA VAL A 85 -8.38 -1.59 -1.42
C VAL A 85 -7.12 -1.08 -0.73
N TYR A 86 -5.97 -1.38 -1.33
CA TYR A 86 -4.67 -0.86 -0.89
C TYR A 86 -4.39 0.47 -1.58
N VAL A 87 -4.15 1.51 -0.78
CA VAL A 87 -3.86 2.86 -1.27
C VAL A 87 -2.43 3.27 -0.95
N ASP A 88 -1.77 3.93 -1.91
CA ASP A 88 -0.40 4.43 -1.80
C ASP A 88 -0.41 5.91 -1.41
N THR A 89 -0.60 6.18 -0.13
CA THR A 89 -0.48 7.52 0.47
C THR A 89 0.51 7.50 1.63
N PRO A 90 1.13 8.65 1.98
CA PRO A 90 2.03 8.72 3.13
C PRO A 90 1.35 8.25 4.40
N LEU A 91 2.11 7.60 5.28
CA LEU A 91 1.61 7.13 6.57
C LEU A 91 2.05 8.05 7.69
N LEU A 92 1.16 8.26 8.66
CA LEU A 92 1.49 8.70 10.00
C LEU A 92 1.27 7.50 10.94
N LEU A 93 2.34 6.99 11.54
CA LEU A 93 2.27 5.87 12.48
C LEU A 93 2.11 6.41 13.90
N ILE A 94 0.99 6.11 14.53
CA ILE A 94 0.64 6.53 15.88
C ILE A 94 0.77 5.32 16.80
N PRO A 95 1.57 5.36 17.89
CA PRO A 95 1.58 4.29 18.88
C PRO A 95 0.18 3.95 19.36
N ALA A 96 -0.14 2.67 19.51
CA ALA A 96 -1.51 2.24 19.83
C ALA A 96 -2.00 2.80 21.17
N GLU A 97 -1.09 3.01 22.13
CA GLU A 97 -1.35 3.61 23.43
C GLU A 97 -1.61 5.12 23.39
N GLU A 98 -1.19 5.80 22.31
CA GLU A 98 -1.36 7.26 22.12
C GLU A 98 -2.44 7.57 21.06
N TYR A 99 -3.11 6.53 20.54
CA TYR A 99 -4.10 6.72 19.49
C TYR A 99 -5.37 7.36 20.02
N ASP A 100 -5.75 8.44 19.38
CA ASP A 100 -7.01 9.15 19.57
C ASP A 100 -7.69 9.34 18.20
N GLU A 101 -8.88 8.76 18.05
CA GLU A 101 -9.62 8.76 16.79
C GLU A 101 -10.06 10.18 16.38
N GLU A 102 -10.41 11.04 17.34
CA GLU A 102 -10.85 12.41 17.08
C GLU A 102 -9.67 13.31 16.69
N ALA A 103 -8.51 13.12 17.30
CA ALA A 103 -7.31 13.91 17.03
C ALA A 103 -6.57 13.45 15.75
N MET A 104 -6.71 12.19 15.35
CA MET A 104 -5.96 11.57 14.25
C MET A 104 -6.05 12.36 12.92
N PRO A 105 -7.22 12.81 12.43
CA PRO A 105 -7.29 13.56 11.17
C PRO A 105 -6.51 14.88 11.22
N THR A 106 -6.61 15.59 12.33
CA THR A 106 -5.88 16.85 12.53
C THR A 106 -4.38 16.65 12.53
N LEU A 107 -3.90 15.63 13.26
CA LEU A 107 -2.47 15.25 13.29
C LEU A 107 -1.97 14.87 11.89
N TYR A 108 -2.73 14.05 11.16
CA TYR A 108 -2.35 13.63 9.82
C TYR A 108 -2.26 14.81 8.86
N HIS A 109 -3.25 15.68 8.83
CA HIS A 109 -3.29 16.85 7.95
C HIS A 109 -2.21 17.88 8.29
N HIS A 110 -1.81 17.97 9.55
CA HIS A 110 -0.70 18.84 9.96
C HIS A 110 0.63 18.39 9.33
N VAL A 111 0.88 17.09 9.29
CA VAL A 111 2.10 16.51 8.71
C VAL A 111 2.01 16.42 7.18
N ASN A 112 0.83 16.12 6.64
CA ASN A 112 0.57 15.87 5.22
C ASN A 112 -0.46 16.85 4.66
N SER A 113 -0.13 18.14 4.65
CA SER A 113 -1.05 19.24 4.30
C SER A 113 -1.61 19.17 2.87
N GLN A 114 -0.94 18.48 1.94
CA GLN A 114 -1.42 18.25 0.58
C GLN A 114 -2.67 17.36 0.50
N TYR A 115 -3.00 16.63 1.58
CA TYR A 115 -4.18 15.74 1.68
C TYR A 115 -5.29 16.32 2.56
N LYS A 116 -5.30 17.63 2.83
CA LYS A 116 -6.24 18.31 3.74
C LYS A 116 -7.73 18.11 3.38
N ASP A 117 -8.02 17.85 2.11
CA ASP A 117 -9.38 17.66 1.60
C ASP A 117 -9.82 16.19 1.57
N ASP A 118 -8.91 15.27 1.85
CA ASP A 118 -9.14 13.82 1.82
C ASP A 118 -9.63 13.29 3.18
N ASN A 119 -10.30 12.14 3.13
CA ASN A 119 -10.69 11.43 4.34
C ASN A 119 -9.46 10.73 4.95
N VAL A 120 -9.29 10.85 6.27
CA VAL A 120 -8.21 10.13 6.97
C VAL A 120 -8.79 8.87 7.60
N VAL A 121 -8.13 7.75 7.32
CA VAL A 121 -8.50 6.43 7.84
C VAL A 121 -7.38 5.91 8.74
N GLY A 122 -7.76 5.34 9.88
CA GLY A 122 -6.84 4.67 10.81
C GLY A 122 -6.96 3.15 10.65
N THR A 123 -5.84 2.47 10.38
CA THR A 123 -5.78 1.01 10.34
C THR A 123 -4.81 0.50 11.40
N PRO A 124 -5.27 -0.31 12.37
CA PRO A 124 -4.38 -0.94 13.34
C PRO A 124 -3.42 -1.93 12.67
N ILE A 125 -2.14 -1.87 13.07
CA ILE A 125 -1.11 -2.86 12.70
C ILE A 125 -0.57 -3.47 14.00
N PRO A 126 -1.26 -4.50 14.54
CA PRO A 126 -0.95 -5.05 15.87
C PRO A 126 0.48 -5.58 16.00
N GLN A 127 1.04 -6.11 14.89
CA GLN A 127 2.39 -6.69 14.87
C GLN A 127 3.49 -5.68 15.24
N ILE A 128 3.23 -4.39 15.05
CA ILE A 128 4.17 -3.30 15.37
C ILE A 128 3.61 -2.33 16.40
N ASN A 129 2.45 -2.65 16.99
CA ASN A 129 1.76 -1.89 18.03
C ASN A 129 1.51 -0.41 17.65
N VAL A 130 1.00 -0.18 16.43
CA VAL A 130 0.65 1.16 15.93
C VAL A 130 -0.70 1.17 15.24
N VAL A 131 -1.28 2.36 15.12
CA VAL A 131 -2.34 2.67 14.16
C VAL A 131 -1.72 3.49 13.03
N ALA A 132 -1.86 3.00 11.81
CA ALA A 132 -1.44 3.71 10.61
C ALA A 132 -2.57 4.63 10.16
N ALA A 133 -2.37 5.94 10.24
CA ALA A 133 -3.25 6.95 9.66
C ALA A 133 -2.79 7.28 8.24
N TYR A 134 -3.73 7.34 7.30
CA TYR A 134 -3.47 7.61 5.89
C TYR A 134 -4.68 8.23 5.21
N ALA A 135 -4.44 8.95 4.10
CA ALA A 135 -5.49 9.62 3.36
C ALA A 135 -6.13 8.70 2.31
N VAL A 136 -7.44 8.83 2.16
CA VAL A 136 -8.23 8.22 1.08
C VAL A 136 -9.01 9.33 0.39
N GLY A 137 -8.76 9.54 -0.90
CA GLY A 137 -9.46 10.56 -1.69
C GLY A 137 -10.97 10.34 -1.66
N LYS A 138 -11.74 11.41 -1.45
CA LYS A 138 -13.21 11.35 -1.38
C LYS A 138 -13.84 10.78 -2.64
N ASP A 139 -13.37 11.25 -3.81
CA ASP A 139 -13.87 10.77 -5.11
C ASP A 139 -13.53 9.30 -5.34
N LEU A 140 -12.34 8.88 -4.89
CA LEU A 140 -11.91 7.48 -4.95
C LEU A 140 -12.82 6.60 -4.09
N SER A 141 -13.05 7.01 -2.84
CA SER A 141 -13.93 6.31 -1.92
C SER A 141 -15.35 6.19 -2.48
N PHE A 142 -15.87 7.28 -3.06
CA PHE A 142 -17.20 7.32 -3.66
C PHE A 142 -17.33 6.30 -4.81
N VAL A 143 -16.38 6.28 -5.76
CA VAL A 143 -16.39 5.31 -6.88
C VAL A 143 -16.41 3.86 -6.39
N LEU A 144 -15.63 3.55 -5.35
CA LEU A 144 -15.55 2.21 -4.81
C LEU A 144 -16.82 1.79 -4.07
N THR A 145 -17.40 2.69 -3.28
CA THR A 145 -18.64 2.41 -2.54
C THR A 145 -19.89 2.36 -3.43
N GLU A 146 -19.85 2.98 -4.62
CA GLU A 146 -20.88 2.77 -5.66
C GLU A 146 -20.75 1.40 -6.32
N THR A 147 -19.53 0.85 -6.42
CA THR A 147 -19.26 -0.40 -7.14
C THR A 147 -19.39 -1.63 -6.23
N PHE A 148 -18.94 -1.55 -4.98
CA PHE A 148 -18.89 -2.66 -4.04
C PHE A 148 -19.74 -2.36 -2.80
N ARG A 149 -20.44 -3.36 -2.31
CA ARG A 149 -21.27 -3.24 -1.09
C ARG A 149 -20.44 -2.95 0.15
N THR A 150 -19.26 -3.57 0.25
CA THR A 150 -18.34 -3.38 1.36
C THR A 150 -16.95 -3.07 0.83
N VAL A 151 -16.37 -1.97 1.28
CA VAL A 151 -15.00 -1.56 0.91
C VAL A 151 -14.17 -1.44 2.17
N GLN A 152 -13.06 -2.18 2.21
CA GLN A 152 -12.08 -2.07 3.28
C GLN A 152 -10.82 -1.40 2.72
N PHE A 153 -10.49 -0.23 3.22
CA PHE A 153 -9.24 0.44 2.87
C PHE A 153 -8.09 -0.06 3.74
N MET A 154 -6.93 -0.22 3.11
CA MET A 154 -5.68 -0.62 3.75
C MET A 154 -4.53 0.23 3.20
N PRO A 155 -3.56 0.63 4.01
CA PRO A 155 -2.39 1.31 3.48
C PRO A 155 -1.47 0.31 2.78
N LEU A 156 -0.97 0.70 1.60
CA LEU A 156 -0.09 -0.14 0.77
C LEU A 156 1.16 -0.61 1.53
N LEU A 157 1.69 0.24 2.39
CA LEU A 157 2.91 -0.03 3.15
C LEU A 157 2.68 -0.98 4.35
N ALA A 158 1.44 -1.25 4.79
CA ALA A 158 1.18 -2.05 5.99
C ALA A 158 1.83 -3.45 5.95
N PRO A 159 1.68 -4.29 4.92
CA PRO A 159 2.34 -5.59 4.86
C PRO A 159 3.87 -5.46 4.83
N VAL A 160 4.39 -4.43 4.18
CA VAL A 160 5.84 -4.15 4.12
C VAL A 160 6.40 -3.82 5.50
N LEU A 161 5.68 -3.01 6.29
CA LEU A 161 6.07 -2.67 7.66
C LEU A 161 6.13 -3.91 8.56
N VAL A 162 5.18 -4.83 8.42
CA VAL A 162 5.17 -6.10 9.17
C VAL A 162 6.41 -6.93 8.81
N GLU A 163 6.76 -7.02 7.52
CA GLU A 163 7.98 -7.72 7.09
C GLU A 163 9.25 -7.04 7.60
N PHE A 164 9.32 -5.72 7.56
CA PHE A 164 10.44 -4.96 8.13
C PHE A 164 10.58 -5.20 9.63
N CYS A 165 9.47 -5.20 10.35
CA CYS A 165 9.45 -5.54 11.77
C CYS A 165 10.04 -6.94 12.00
N ARG A 166 9.58 -7.95 11.25
CA ARG A 166 10.09 -9.33 11.33
C ARG A 166 11.59 -9.37 11.10
N HIS A 167 12.10 -8.70 10.08
CA HIS A 167 13.52 -8.60 9.78
C HIS A 167 14.32 -7.80 10.81
N SER A 168 13.67 -6.98 11.64
CA SER A 168 14.35 -6.14 12.64
C SER A 168 14.85 -6.92 13.86
N TYR A 169 14.27 -8.08 14.17
CA TYR A 169 14.60 -8.87 15.37
C TYR A 169 15.96 -9.57 15.34
N GLY A 170 16.57 -9.76 14.18
CA GLY A 170 17.87 -10.46 14.07
C GLY A 170 19.05 -9.53 14.35
N GLY A 171 19.91 -9.87 15.35
CA GLY A 171 21.19 -9.18 15.63
C GLY A 171 21.07 -7.97 16.56
N PHE A 172 22.25 -7.37 16.89
CA PHE A 172 22.36 -6.22 17.79
C PHE A 172 22.40 -4.87 17.05
N GLN A 173 22.58 -4.90 15.73
CA GLN A 173 22.72 -3.71 14.89
C GLN A 173 21.35 -3.08 14.65
N GLU A 174 21.30 -1.76 14.61
CA GLU A 174 20.12 -1.03 14.14
C GLU A 174 19.97 -1.25 12.63
N LYS A 175 18.72 -1.24 12.16
CA LYS A 175 18.43 -1.47 10.75
C LYS A 175 17.57 -0.34 10.20
N LEU A 176 18.01 0.20 9.06
CA LEU A 176 17.22 1.10 8.23
C LEU A 176 16.70 0.29 7.05
N PHE A 177 15.41 0.38 6.82
CA PHE A 177 14.72 -0.29 5.72
C PHE A 177 14.24 0.73 4.72
N CYS A 178 14.45 0.44 3.44
CA CYS A 178 14.02 1.29 2.33
C CYS A 178 13.20 0.46 1.34
N TYR A 179 11.96 0.86 1.10
CA TYR A 179 11.07 0.24 0.14
C TYR A 179 10.90 1.14 -1.08
N PHE A 180 11.31 0.66 -2.24
CA PHE A 180 11.26 1.41 -3.50
C PHE A 180 10.04 1.00 -4.32
N HIS A 181 9.22 1.96 -4.66
CA HIS A 181 8.07 1.77 -5.54
C HIS A 181 7.66 3.10 -6.19
N ASP A 182 7.14 3.06 -7.40
CA ASP A 182 6.52 4.18 -8.11
C ASP A 182 7.20 5.55 -7.94
N ARG A 183 8.53 5.61 -8.12
CA ARG A 183 9.34 6.83 -7.97
C ARG A 183 9.26 7.43 -6.56
N ARG A 184 9.11 6.58 -5.58
CA ARG A 184 9.04 6.89 -4.17
C ARG A 184 9.90 5.90 -3.38
N ILE A 185 10.39 6.35 -2.26
CA ILE A 185 11.06 5.52 -1.27
C ILE A 185 10.37 5.72 0.09
N ASP A 186 9.92 4.64 0.71
CA ASP A 186 9.52 4.64 2.11
C ASP A 186 10.70 4.17 2.95
N VAL A 187 11.13 5.05 3.87
CA VAL A 187 12.28 4.80 4.74
C VAL A 187 11.77 4.56 6.15
N CYS A 188 12.09 3.40 6.71
CA CYS A 188 11.61 2.96 8.01
C CYS A 188 12.78 2.48 8.87
N ALA A 189 12.82 2.88 10.13
CA ALA A 189 13.78 2.39 11.11
C ALA A 189 13.07 1.66 12.24
N PHE A 190 13.60 0.47 12.56
CA PHE A 190 13.10 -0.34 13.66
C PHE A 190 14.21 -0.63 14.66
N ARG A 191 13.84 -0.65 15.94
CA ARG A 191 14.71 -1.12 17.01
C ARG A 191 13.97 -2.16 17.84
N LYS A 192 14.42 -3.43 17.76
CA LYS A 192 13.82 -4.54 18.52
C LYS A 192 12.28 -4.62 18.32
N GLY A 193 11.83 -4.57 17.09
CA GLY A 193 10.40 -4.63 16.76
C GLY A 193 9.60 -3.34 16.93
N ARG A 194 10.17 -2.28 17.48
CA ARG A 194 9.50 -0.97 17.61
C ARG A 194 9.89 -0.04 16.47
N VAL A 195 8.90 0.61 15.88
CA VAL A 195 9.12 1.68 14.89
C VAL A 195 9.77 2.87 15.58
N ARG A 196 10.87 3.36 15.02
CA ARG A 196 11.55 4.60 15.44
C ARG A 196 11.32 5.74 14.46
N PHE A 197 11.19 5.40 13.21
CA PHE A 197 11.04 6.37 12.13
C PHE A 197 10.30 5.71 10.96
N CYS A 198 9.41 6.44 10.32
CA CYS A 198 8.80 6.07 9.04
C CYS A 198 8.48 7.36 8.28
N SER A 199 9.00 7.49 7.08
CA SER A 199 8.69 8.63 6.21
C SER A 199 8.84 8.24 4.76
N ALA A 200 8.11 8.93 3.90
CA ALA A 200 8.10 8.74 2.46
C ALA A 200 8.76 9.91 1.74
N PHE A 201 9.53 9.61 0.71
CA PHE A 201 10.22 10.63 -0.10
C PHE A 201 10.02 10.35 -1.57
N ASP A 202 9.73 11.40 -2.34
CA ASP A 202 9.68 11.31 -3.80
C ASP A 202 11.11 11.24 -4.36
N VAL A 203 11.33 10.28 -5.25
CA VAL A 203 12.64 9.98 -5.82
C VAL A 203 12.51 9.93 -7.33
N SER A 204 13.12 10.87 -8.00
CA SER A 204 13.14 10.92 -9.47
C SER A 204 14.43 10.34 -10.05
N LEU A 205 15.53 10.52 -9.34
CA LEU A 205 16.88 10.11 -9.76
C LEU A 205 17.58 9.34 -8.63
N THR A 206 18.57 8.53 -8.99
CA THR A 206 19.41 7.82 -8.01
C THR A 206 20.03 8.73 -6.94
N PRO A 207 20.55 9.93 -7.26
CA PRO A 207 21.06 10.86 -6.24
C PRO A 207 20.04 11.27 -5.20
N ASP A 208 18.76 11.39 -5.56
CA ASP A 208 17.70 11.74 -4.59
C ASP A 208 17.58 10.64 -3.53
N ALA A 209 17.57 9.37 -3.95
CA ALA A 209 17.53 8.22 -3.05
C ALA A 209 18.75 8.19 -2.13
N VAL A 210 19.94 8.40 -2.68
CA VAL A 210 21.18 8.45 -1.88
C VAL A 210 21.08 9.56 -0.81
N TYR A 211 20.63 10.75 -1.22
CA TYR A 211 20.48 11.88 -0.31
C TYR A 211 19.52 11.56 0.84
N TYR A 212 18.30 11.11 0.55
CA TYR A 212 17.31 10.85 1.59
C TYR A 212 17.73 9.71 2.52
N ILE A 213 18.30 8.62 1.99
CA ILE A 213 18.79 7.50 2.80
C ILE A 213 19.90 7.98 3.75
N LEU A 214 20.90 8.72 3.24
CA LEU A 214 22.01 9.19 4.06
C LEU A 214 21.57 10.27 5.06
N ASN A 215 20.63 11.13 4.70
CA ASN A 215 20.08 12.13 5.61
C ASN A 215 19.35 11.45 6.78
N VAL A 216 18.48 10.49 6.53
CA VAL A 216 17.80 9.72 7.59
C VAL A 216 18.81 8.92 8.42
N TRP A 217 19.78 8.27 7.76
CA TRP A 217 20.86 7.54 8.44
C TRP A 217 21.62 8.41 9.44
N GLN A 218 21.97 9.62 9.03
CA GLN A 218 22.67 10.59 9.86
C GLN A 218 21.78 11.13 10.98
N THR A 219 20.53 11.50 10.66
CA THR A 219 19.57 12.05 11.63
C THR A 219 19.26 11.06 12.75
N LEU A 220 19.20 9.76 12.44
CA LEU A 220 19.00 8.71 13.44
C LEU A 220 20.28 8.33 14.20
N GLY A 221 21.43 8.91 13.86
CA GLY A 221 22.72 8.62 14.49
C GLY A 221 23.22 7.21 14.24
N MET A 222 22.87 6.63 13.09
CA MET A 222 23.25 5.26 12.74
C MET A 222 24.75 5.12 12.52
N LYS A 223 25.30 3.99 12.94
CA LYS A 223 26.74 3.68 12.87
C LYS A 223 27.09 2.97 11.57
N ARG A 224 28.35 3.05 11.15
CA ARG A 224 28.84 2.30 9.98
C ARG A 224 28.67 0.77 10.06
N THR A 225 28.48 0.25 11.28
CA THR A 225 28.23 -1.18 11.55
C THR A 225 26.78 -1.56 11.44
N ASP A 226 25.86 -0.58 11.43
CA ASP A 226 24.43 -0.83 11.29
C ASP A 226 24.08 -1.26 9.87
N VAL A 227 22.87 -1.74 9.66
CA VAL A 227 22.48 -2.41 8.43
C VAL A 227 21.46 -1.56 7.66
N LEU A 228 21.71 -1.35 6.38
CA LEU A 228 20.72 -0.84 5.43
C LEU A 228 20.10 -2.02 4.68
N CYS A 229 18.78 -2.11 4.72
CA CYS A 229 18.00 -3.10 3.98
C CYS A 229 17.23 -2.42 2.85
N LEU A 230 17.40 -2.90 1.62
CA LEU A 230 16.72 -2.39 0.43
C LEU A 230 15.71 -3.42 -0.08
N ALA A 231 14.52 -2.96 -0.43
CA ALA A 231 13.43 -3.78 -0.96
C ALA A 231 12.67 -3.06 -2.08
N GLY A 232 11.91 -3.81 -2.86
CA GLY A 232 11.06 -3.27 -3.93
C GLY A 232 11.77 -3.08 -5.27
N SER A 233 11.20 -2.25 -6.13
CA SER A 233 11.68 -2.02 -7.51
C SER A 233 12.72 -0.90 -7.55
N ILE A 234 13.99 -1.25 -7.48
CA ILE A 234 15.12 -0.30 -7.41
C ILE A 234 15.63 0.01 -8.82
N THR A 235 15.22 1.14 -9.38
CA THR A 235 15.79 1.64 -10.65
C THR A 235 17.22 2.10 -10.43
N GLY A 236 18.15 1.69 -11.31
CA GLY A 236 19.56 2.05 -11.19
C GLY A 236 20.26 1.44 -9.98
N HIS A 237 19.86 0.23 -9.58
CA HIS A 237 20.30 -0.47 -8.38
C HIS A 237 21.83 -0.50 -8.20
N GLU A 238 22.59 -0.79 -9.26
CA GLU A 238 24.06 -0.82 -9.18
C GLU A 238 24.67 0.54 -8.88
N ALA A 239 24.14 1.60 -9.51
CA ALA A 239 24.60 2.97 -9.27
C ALA A 239 24.28 3.40 -7.82
N LEU A 240 23.07 3.09 -7.35
CA LEU A 240 22.66 3.35 -5.97
C LEU A 240 23.59 2.64 -4.97
N LEU A 241 23.83 1.35 -5.15
CA LEU A 241 24.70 0.57 -4.28
C LEU A 241 26.13 1.10 -4.28
N LYS A 242 26.68 1.49 -5.46
CA LYS A 242 28.02 2.05 -5.58
C LYS A 242 28.17 3.32 -4.72
N GLU A 243 27.20 4.23 -4.79
CA GLU A 243 27.24 5.46 -3.99
C GLU A 243 27.04 5.19 -2.50
N LEU A 244 26.07 4.38 -2.11
CA LEU A 244 25.78 4.08 -0.70
C LEU A 244 26.92 3.33 0.00
N ARG A 245 27.64 2.43 -0.71
CA ARG A 245 28.79 1.68 -0.14
C ARG A 245 29.97 2.57 0.26
N ARG A 246 30.02 3.83 -0.20
CA ARG A 246 31.04 4.80 0.24
C ARG A 246 30.84 5.18 1.72
N PHE A 247 29.60 5.09 2.22
CA PHE A 247 29.20 5.55 3.55
C PHE A 247 28.77 4.39 4.46
N ILE A 248 28.08 3.39 3.92
CA ILE A 248 27.45 2.29 4.65
C ILE A 248 28.11 0.97 4.25
N LYS A 249 28.63 0.23 5.24
CA LYS A 249 29.31 -1.05 4.97
C LYS A 249 28.35 -2.21 4.72
N ASN A 250 27.27 -2.27 5.50
CA ASN A 250 26.36 -3.41 5.52
C ASN A 250 25.07 -3.05 4.78
N ILE A 251 25.00 -3.38 3.49
CA ILE A 251 23.81 -3.21 2.68
C ILE A 251 23.30 -4.59 2.27
N ARG A 252 22.00 -4.84 2.47
CA ARG A 252 21.34 -6.11 2.15
C ARG A 252 20.11 -5.84 1.28
N ASN A 253 19.87 -6.68 0.29
CA ASN A 253 18.60 -6.73 -0.42
C ASN A 253 17.71 -7.74 0.28
N ILE A 254 16.45 -7.38 0.46
CA ILE A 254 15.43 -8.26 1.04
C ILE A 254 14.25 -8.34 0.06
N THR A 255 13.66 -9.53 -0.01
CA THR A 255 12.43 -9.76 -0.80
C THR A 255 11.23 -9.62 0.12
N ILE A 256 10.20 -8.92 -0.36
CA ILE A 256 8.94 -8.68 0.35
C ILE A 256 7.79 -9.13 -0.54
#